data_600b764a93c50637ad4a80abd3eb3366
#
_entry.id   600b764a93c50637ad4a80abd3eb3366
#
_cell.length_a   1.000
_cell.length_b   1.000
_cell.length_c   1.000
_cell.angle_alpha   90.00
_cell.angle_beta   90.00
_cell.angle_gamma   90.00
#
_symmetry.space_group_name_H-M   'P 1'
#
loop_
_entity.id
_entity.type
_entity.pdbx_description
1 polymer ?
#
loop_
_entity_poly.entity_id
_entity_poly.type
_entity_poly.pdbx_seq_one_letter_code
_entity_poly.pdbx_strand_id
1 'polypeptide(L)'
;NVTPDKTKMIKKKYKKKIITALTISSQKDVYKYNKYKKISDIILFDGKGYENSIGFDHSLIINVPKNVKKMLAGNIKYNDNLEKFIKITDIIDLSGSLETNGNKDFKKINIFLKNLNKINVKNKKKNSIN
;
A
#
# COMPACT_ATOMS: atom_id res chain seq x y z
N ASN A 1 -8.41 -16.91 -1.47
CA ASN A 1 -8.88 -15.78 -0.65
C ASN A 1 -9.22 -16.27 0.76
N VAL A 2 -8.66 -15.64 1.78
CA VAL A 2 -8.95 -15.96 3.18
C VAL A 2 -10.19 -15.17 3.62
N THR A 3 -11.19 -15.87 4.18
CA THR A 3 -12.42 -15.22 4.66
C THR A 3 -12.17 -14.40 5.93
N PRO A 4 -13.03 -13.43 6.28
CA PRO A 4 -12.92 -12.66 7.51
C PRO A 4 -12.85 -13.55 8.76
N ASP A 5 -13.69 -14.60 8.84
CA ASP A 5 -13.72 -15.51 10.00
C ASP A 5 -12.41 -16.29 10.13
N LYS A 6 -11.89 -16.81 9.02
CA LYS A 6 -10.59 -17.49 9.01
C LYS A 6 -9.45 -16.53 9.39
N THR A 7 -9.48 -15.29 8.92
CA THR A 7 -8.53 -14.25 9.30
C THR A 7 -8.55 -13.97 10.80
N LYS A 8 -9.76 -13.83 11.38
CA LYS A 8 -9.97 -13.64 12.82
C LYS A 8 -9.42 -14.81 13.64
N MET A 9 -9.69 -16.04 13.18
CA MET A 9 -9.20 -17.27 13.80
C MET A 9 -7.66 -17.33 13.79
N ILE A 10 -7.02 -17.02 12.66
CA ILE A 10 -5.56 -16.98 12.51
C ILE A 10 -4.97 -15.93 13.46
N LYS A 11 -5.52 -14.71 13.47
CA LYS A 11 -5.06 -13.63 14.36
C LYS A 11 -5.10 -14.05 15.83
N LYS A 12 -6.20 -14.66 16.25
CA LYS A 12 -6.39 -15.15 17.65
C LYS A 12 -5.39 -16.26 17.97
N LYS A 13 -5.23 -17.25 17.09
CA LYS A 13 -4.38 -18.43 17.29
C LYS A 13 -2.90 -18.04 17.39
N TYR A 14 -2.42 -17.21 16.47
CA TYR A 14 -0.98 -16.91 16.37
C TYR A 14 -0.57 -15.58 17.03
N LYS A 15 -1.52 -14.79 17.50
CA LYS A 15 -1.29 -13.46 18.14
C LYS A 15 -0.39 -12.54 17.31
N LYS A 16 -0.51 -12.59 15.97
CA LYS A 16 0.28 -11.79 15.03
C LYS A 16 -0.57 -10.67 14.40
N LYS A 17 0.12 -9.60 13.99
CA LYS A 17 -0.49 -8.57 13.16
C LYS A 17 -0.84 -9.14 11.79
N ILE A 18 -1.96 -8.69 11.23
CA ILE A 18 -2.50 -9.18 9.95
C ILE A 18 -2.48 -8.07 8.92
N ILE A 19 -1.89 -8.35 7.77
CA ILE A 19 -2.07 -7.58 6.54
C ILE A 19 -3.04 -8.36 5.67
N THR A 20 -4.19 -7.74 5.33
CA THR A 20 -5.13 -8.34 4.36
C THR A 20 -4.94 -7.69 3.01
N ALA A 21 -4.56 -8.48 2.02
CA ALA A 21 -4.42 -8.04 0.64
C ALA A 21 -5.76 -8.14 -0.10
N LEU A 22 -6.15 -7.06 -0.77
CA LEU A 22 -7.30 -6.96 -1.64
C LEU A 22 -6.83 -6.67 -3.07
N THR A 23 -7.25 -7.51 -4.00
CA THR A 23 -7.02 -7.27 -5.44
C THR A 23 -8.07 -6.30 -5.95
N ILE A 24 -7.61 -5.17 -6.51
CA ILE A 24 -8.46 -4.05 -6.92
C ILE A 24 -8.51 -3.96 -8.44
N SER A 25 -9.73 -3.98 -8.97
CA SER A 25 -10.03 -3.69 -10.37
C SER A 25 -11.15 -2.64 -10.49
N SER A 26 -11.89 -2.41 -9.42
CA SER A 26 -13.05 -1.53 -9.39
C SER A 26 -13.31 -0.97 -7.99
N GLN A 27 -14.17 0.04 -7.90
CA GLN A 27 -14.63 0.58 -6.61
C GLN A 27 -15.29 -0.49 -5.72
N LYS A 28 -15.98 -1.47 -6.32
CA LYS A 28 -16.61 -2.59 -5.59
C LYS A 28 -15.56 -3.43 -4.85
N ASP A 29 -14.37 -3.61 -5.44
CA ASP A 29 -13.29 -4.35 -4.80
C ASP A 29 -12.73 -3.58 -3.59
N VAL A 30 -12.60 -2.26 -3.72
CA VAL A 30 -12.17 -1.40 -2.60
C VAL A 30 -13.09 -1.59 -1.40
N TYR A 31 -14.41 -1.56 -1.58
CA TYR A 31 -15.38 -1.69 -0.48
C TYR A 31 -15.26 -3.00 0.32
N LYS A 32 -14.57 -4.02 -0.21
CA LYS A 32 -14.29 -5.26 0.53
C LYS A 32 -13.50 -5.01 1.82
N TYR A 33 -12.75 -3.88 1.94
CA TYR A 33 -12.05 -3.52 3.17
C TYR A 33 -12.98 -3.49 4.39
N ASN A 34 -14.26 -3.15 4.21
CA ASN A 34 -15.23 -3.09 5.30
C ASN A 34 -15.39 -4.40 6.06
N LYS A 35 -15.20 -5.53 5.38
CA LYS A 35 -15.28 -6.87 5.98
C LYS A 35 -14.05 -7.18 6.86
N TYR A 36 -12.92 -6.51 6.61
CA TYR A 36 -11.64 -6.81 7.24
C TYR A 36 -11.12 -5.73 8.18
N LYS A 37 -11.59 -4.46 8.08
CA LYS A 37 -11.06 -3.32 8.83
C LYS A 37 -11.02 -3.46 10.36
N LYS A 38 -11.91 -4.31 10.94
CA LYS A 38 -11.93 -4.57 12.39
C LYS A 38 -11.00 -5.70 12.83
N ILE A 39 -10.52 -6.51 11.89
CA ILE A 39 -9.69 -7.69 12.19
C ILE A 39 -8.28 -7.59 11.66
N SER A 40 -8.06 -6.80 10.63
CA SER A 40 -6.75 -6.57 10.03
C SER A 40 -6.10 -5.33 10.62
N ASP A 41 -4.79 -5.37 10.78
CA ASP A 41 -4.01 -4.22 11.24
C ASP A 41 -3.66 -3.29 10.08
N ILE A 42 -3.55 -3.85 8.87
CA ILE A 42 -3.29 -3.12 7.62
C ILE A 42 -4.14 -3.73 6.51
N ILE A 43 -4.69 -2.90 5.64
CA ILE A 43 -5.30 -3.32 4.38
C ILE A 43 -4.34 -2.95 3.24
N LEU A 44 -3.89 -3.96 2.49
CA LEU A 44 -3.11 -3.79 1.28
C LEU A 44 -4.06 -3.75 0.07
N PHE A 45 -4.03 -2.66 -0.66
CA PHE A 45 -4.71 -2.48 -1.94
C PHE A 45 -3.69 -2.69 -3.06
N ASP A 46 -3.88 -3.71 -3.87
CA ASP A 46 -2.96 -4.10 -4.94
C ASP A 46 -3.70 -4.31 -6.27
N GLY A 47 -3.02 -4.10 -7.38
CA GLY A 47 -3.55 -4.38 -8.70
C GLY A 47 -3.69 -5.89 -8.96
N LYS A 48 -4.34 -6.24 -10.08
CA LYS A 48 -4.48 -7.63 -10.52
C LYS A 48 -3.21 -8.11 -11.21
N GLY A 49 -2.72 -9.30 -10.84
CA GLY A 49 -1.57 -9.97 -11.50
C GLY A 49 -0.36 -10.10 -10.58
N TYR A 50 0.28 -11.29 -10.60
CA TYR A 50 1.40 -11.61 -9.72
C TYR A 50 2.76 -11.19 -10.33
N GLU A 51 2.94 -11.33 -11.64
CA GLU A 51 4.21 -11.03 -12.33
C GLU A 51 4.11 -9.81 -13.26
N ASN A 52 2.91 -9.55 -13.78
CA ASN A 52 2.60 -8.38 -14.60
C ASN A 52 1.41 -7.67 -13.96
N SER A 53 1.62 -7.02 -12.83
CA SER A 53 0.58 -6.28 -12.13
C SER A 53 -0.01 -5.22 -13.06
N ILE A 54 -1.25 -5.45 -13.50
CA ILE A 54 -2.06 -4.40 -14.11
C ILE A 54 -2.41 -3.46 -12.97
N GLY A 55 -1.80 -2.27 -12.97
CA GLY A 55 -2.11 -1.24 -12.00
C GLY A 55 -3.60 -0.89 -12.03
N PHE A 56 -4.10 -0.38 -10.92
CA PHE A 56 -5.44 0.17 -10.83
C PHE A 56 -5.38 1.69 -10.63
N ASP A 57 -6.49 2.37 -10.85
CA ASP A 57 -6.59 3.79 -10.55
C ASP A 57 -6.55 3.99 -9.03
N HIS A 58 -5.45 4.53 -8.54
CA HIS A 58 -5.22 4.76 -7.11
C HIS A 58 -6.22 5.75 -6.48
N SER A 59 -6.93 6.55 -7.29
CA SER A 59 -7.98 7.44 -6.79
C SER A 59 -9.15 6.67 -6.18
N LEU A 60 -9.34 5.40 -6.54
CA LEU A 60 -10.41 4.55 -6.00
C LEU A 60 -10.33 4.37 -4.48
N ILE A 61 -9.13 4.50 -3.87
CA ILE A 61 -8.97 4.36 -2.42
C ILE A 61 -9.03 5.69 -1.65
N ILE A 62 -9.24 6.82 -2.32
CA ILE A 62 -9.20 8.15 -1.69
C ILE A 62 -10.27 8.31 -0.59
N ASN A 63 -11.41 7.64 -0.75
CA ASN A 63 -12.53 7.67 0.18
C ASN A 63 -12.45 6.59 1.28
N VAL A 64 -11.40 5.77 1.30
CA VAL A 64 -11.17 4.85 2.41
C VAL A 64 -10.80 5.66 3.65
N PRO A 65 -11.53 5.51 4.79
CA PRO A 65 -11.33 6.34 5.97
C PRO A 65 -9.88 6.35 6.49
N LYS A 66 -9.47 7.48 7.07
CA LYS A 66 -8.10 7.65 7.60
C LYS A 66 -7.77 6.69 8.75
N ASN A 67 -8.76 6.24 9.50
CA ASN A 67 -8.57 5.27 10.57
C ASN A 67 -8.34 3.83 10.08
N VAL A 68 -8.46 3.58 8.78
CA VAL A 68 -8.03 2.32 8.14
C VAL A 68 -6.59 2.49 7.70
N LYS A 69 -5.65 1.78 8.33
CA LYS A 69 -4.24 1.80 7.92
C LYS A 69 -4.07 1.13 6.57
N LYS A 70 -3.62 1.89 5.60
CA LYS A 70 -3.56 1.51 4.18
C LYS A 70 -2.13 1.27 3.72
N MET A 71 -1.94 0.18 2.98
CA MET A 71 -0.76 -0.10 2.19
C MET A 71 -1.17 -0.14 0.72
N LEU A 72 -0.41 0.51 -0.15
CA LEU A 72 -0.69 0.60 -1.58
C LEU A 72 0.43 -0.08 -2.36
N ALA A 73 0.04 -0.98 -3.24
CA ALA A 73 0.90 -1.62 -4.23
C ALA A 73 0.30 -1.50 -5.64
N GLY A 74 1.02 -2.01 -6.61
CA GLY A 74 0.58 -2.07 -8.00
C GLY A 74 0.86 -0.79 -8.79
N ASN A 75 1.68 -0.94 -9.83
CA ASN A 75 2.05 0.11 -10.78
C ASN A 75 2.61 1.41 -10.15
N ILE A 76 3.30 1.30 -9.02
CA ILE A 76 4.06 2.41 -8.44
C ILE A 76 5.49 2.32 -8.97
N LYS A 77 5.98 3.40 -9.59
CA LYS A 77 7.32 3.46 -10.16
C LYS A 77 8.31 4.08 -9.18
N TYR A 78 9.57 3.63 -9.24
CA TYR A 78 10.65 4.12 -8.38
C TYR A 78 10.89 5.63 -8.49
N ASN A 79 10.54 6.24 -9.62
CA ASN A 79 10.68 7.67 -9.91
C ASN A 79 9.36 8.44 -9.91
N ASP A 80 8.26 7.84 -9.45
CA ASP A 80 6.99 8.53 -9.31
C ASP A 80 7.09 9.73 -8.35
N ASN A 81 6.23 10.73 -8.59
CA ASN A 81 6.01 11.78 -7.60
C ASN A 81 5.24 11.19 -6.41
N LEU A 82 5.95 10.91 -5.32
CA LEU A 82 5.39 10.28 -4.13
C LEU A 82 4.40 11.17 -3.37
N GLU A 83 4.38 12.49 -3.61
CA GLU A 83 3.44 13.41 -2.94
C GLU A 83 1.98 13.07 -3.25
N LYS A 84 1.71 12.47 -4.41
CA LYS A 84 0.37 12.00 -4.78
C LYS A 84 -0.16 10.88 -3.88
N PHE A 85 0.73 10.09 -3.27
CA PHE A 85 0.37 8.94 -2.45
C PHE A 85 0.18 9.27 -0.96
N ILE A 86 0.83 10.33 -0.45
CA ILE A 86 0.79 10.69 0.99
C ILE A 86 -0.62 10.88 1.52
N LYS A 87 -1.52 11.41 0.68
CA LYS A 87 -2.90 11.71 1.07
C LYS A 87 -3.81 10.48 1.08
N ILE A 88 -3.40 9.40 0.41
CA ILE A 88 -4.26 8.24 0.16
C ILE A 88 -3.76 6.95 0.81
N THR A 89 -2.49 6.87 1.20
CA THR A 89 -1.92 5.67 1.83
C THR A 89 -0.91 6.00 2.91
N ASP A 90 -0.74 5.09 3.87
CA ASP A 90 0.25 5.19 4.95
C ASP A 90 1.56 4.50 4.60
N ILE A 91 1.49 3.47 3.75
CA ILE A 91 2.61 2.61 3.37
C ILE A 91 2.57 2.39 1.86
N ILE A 92 3.74 2.40 1.23
CA ILE A 92 3.93 2.07 -0.19
C ILE A 92 4.71 0.76 -0.28
N ASP A 93 4.21 -0.16 -1.09
CA ASP A 93 4.86 -1.44 -1.40
C ASP A 93 5.32 -1.45 -2.86
N LEU A 94 6.64 -1.58 -3.06
CA LEU A 94 7.28 -1.66 -4.36
C LEU A 94 8.10 -2.93 -4.49
N SER A 95 8.02 -3.57 -5.65
CA SER A 95 8.87 -4.72 -5.98
C SER A 95 9.47 -4.61 -7.38
N GLY A 96 8.71 -4.92 -8.42
CA GLY A 96 9.20 -4.98 -9.79
C GLY A 96 9.75 -3.66 -10.34
N SER A 97 9.21 -2.51 -9.92
CA SER A 97 9.73 -1.22 -10.38
C SER A 97 11.14 -0.89 -9.89
N LEU A 98 11.63 -1.62 -8.87
CA LEU A 98 13.00 -1.52 -8.35
C LEU A 98 13.95 -2.51 -9.01
N GLU A 99 13.52 -3.16 -10.09
CA GLU A 99 14.28 -4.19 -10.80
C GLU A 99 14.67 -3.76 -12.21
N THR A 100 15.77 -4.33 -12.70
CA THR A 100 16.20 -4.32 -14.09
C THR A 100 16.56 -5.76 -14.47
N ASN A 101 15.94 -6.28 -15.52
CA ASN A 101 16.11 -7.68 -15.96
C ASN A 101 15.91 -8.71 -14.82
N GLY A 102 14.88 -8.50 -13.97
CA GLY A 102 14.53 -9.38 -12.87
C GLY A 102 15.44 -9.30 -11.62
N ASN A 103 16.44 -8.42 -11.63
CA ASN A 103 17.36 -8.20 -10.50
C ASN A 103 17.13 -6.83 -9.86
N LYS A 104 17.30 -6.74 -8.54
CA LYS A 104 17.21 -5.46 -7.82
C LYS A 104 18.26 -4.47 -8.32
N ASP A 105 17.81 -3.27 -8.67
CA ASP A 105 18.63 -2.20 -9.23
C ASP A 105 18.93 -1.13 -8.16
N PHE A 106 20.18 -1.04 -7.73
CA PHE A 106 20.62 -0.09 -6.71
C PHE A 106 20.36 1.38 -7.09
N LYS A 107 20.44 1.74 -8.38
CA LYS A 107 20.18 3.12 -8.83
C LYS A 107 18.71 3.46 -8.63
N LYS A 108 17.79 2.56 -9.00
CA LYS A 108 16.35 2.72 -8.80
C LYS A 108 15.99 2.80 -7.32
N ILE A 109 16.56 1.93 -6.49
CA ILE A 109 16.36 1.92 -5.03
C ILE A 109 16.83 3.27 -4.44
N ASN A 110 18.02 3.75 -4.80
CA ASN A 110 18.54 5.00 -4.30
C ASN A 110 17.70 6.22 -4.70
N ILE A 111 17.20 6.26 -5.94
CA ILE A 111 16.29 7.32 -6.40
C ILE A 111 15.02 7.32 -5.56
N PHE A 112 14.41 6.15 -5.39
CA PHE A 112 13.19 6.02 -4.59
C PHE A 112 13.38 6.47 -3.14
N LEU A 113 14.43 6.00 -2.47
CA LEU A 113 14.72 6.35 -1.08
C LEU A 113 15.02 7.84 -0.91
N LYS A 114 15.75 8.47 -1.84
CA LYS A 114 16.00 9.93 -1.83
C LYS A 114 14.69 10.71 -1.95
N ASN A 115 13.77 10.29 -2.83
CA ASN A 115 12.48 10.93 -2.99
C ASN A 115 11.61 10.76 -1.73
N LEU A 116 11.60 9.58 -1.13
CA LEU A 116 10.88 9.31 0.11
C LEU A 116 11.40 10.17 1.28
N ASN A 117 12.72 10.29 1.43
CA ASN A 117 13.32 11.09 2.48
C ASN A 117 12.99 12.59 2.35
N LYS A 118 12.96 13.14 1.13
CA LYS A 118 12.55 14.54 0.91
C LYS A 118 11.14 14.81 1.42
N ILE A 119 10.24 13.88 1.23
CA ILE A 119 8.84 13.99 1.67
C ILE A 119 8.72 13.89 3.19
N ASN A 120 9.41 12.95 3.79
CA ASN A 120 9.40 12.75 5.24
C ASN A 120 9.95 13.99 5.98
N VAL A 121 10.99 14.64 5.45
CA VAL A 121 11.55 15.88 5.99
C VAL A 121 10.55 17.03 5.88
N LYS A 122 9.88 17.21 4.72
CA LYS A 122 8.83 18.23 4.54
C LYS A 122 7.68 18.06 5.52
N ASN A 123 7.23 16.83 5.74
CA ASN A 123 6.11 16.54 6.66
C ASN A 123 6.49 16.79 8.12
N LYS A 124 7.70 16.44 8.55
CA LYS A 124 8.20 16.76 9.90
C LYS A 124 8.23 18.28 10.15
N LYS A 125 8.70 19.07 9.18
CA LYS A 125 8.71 20.55 9.30
C LYS A 125 7.31 21.15 9.38
N LYS A 126 6.31 20.61 8.68
CA LYS A 126 4.93 21.08 8.77
C LYS A 126 4.30 20.80 10.13
N ASN A 127 4.61 19.65 10.75
CA ASN A 127 4.08 19.25 12.05
C ASN A 127 4.78 19.95 13.23
N SER A 128 5.96 20.58 13.01
CA SER A 128 6.69 21.33 14.05
C SER A 128 6.38 22.84 14.06
N ILE A 129 5.52 23.32 13.16
CA ILE A 129 5.10 24.74 13.05
C ILE A 129 3.66 24.93 13.59
N ASN A 130 2.98 23.85 13.93
CA ASN A 130 1.69 23.83 14.61
C ASN A 130 1.88 23.41 16.06
#